data_f4c9ab7ec1e715906e325aa3e0bc6df7
#
_entry.id   f4c9ab7ec1e715906e325aa3e0bc6df7
#
_cell.length_a   1.000
_cell.length_b   1.000
_cell.length_c   1.000
_cell.angle_alpha   90.00
_cell.angle_beta   90.00
_cell.angle_gamma   90.00
#
_symmetry.space_group_name_H-M   'P 1'
#
loop_
_entity.id
_entity.type
_entity.pdbx_description
1 polymer ?
#
loop_
_entity_poly.entity_id
_entity_poly.type
_entity_poly.pdbx_seq_one_letter_code
_entity_poly.pdbx_strand_id
1 'polypeptide(L)'
;MNNINDNAAAAGSRPARRLNLVPLDERYGIGGKVIGVANAGPQVHVGISLADCRYHIHCLGPTGTGKTTLLARMILDDVEAGRGVAAFDPAKGDLIRDLLARLPKECGDRLVLIDPDEQQAPPAINLLDPAVHGGTAHDVAANLTAVMAKVWHRWWGHRTADICYHGLLTLAHLPGATLAQLPRLLSDGKWRAGRVNAVTSSLNAWEGNTLGEFWEGLNDLPAAQRSGLVAPLLSRLRLVLAHPMASSLFGVPATTFSFADILDGGVLLCRLPKGVIGEDGTRLVGSLLLAGLWQATTARARIAEDDRPDASIVLDECHNFLHLPIGIDDALAEARGLHTNFVLAHQYLGQLSGDMAEAIDANARNKVYFALAPRDAIDQSRHLRPYLDDGDLIRLGGYEVVLRPVAGGRIVPPVTADTEPPPPAEPGRATALRRAAREHTGLPLAERRRLLGETATGVGADDEALSGDELTQPPIEPPIEPHNFQPKGVDPERSPVTPQVTSHEAPREARRGDEHAGEHAPLHTTYAHVNDDEEDWWTGTD
;
A
#
# COMPACT_ATOMS: atom_id res chain seq x y z
N MET A 1 -40.42 15.80 -46.60
CA MET A 1 -39.60 14.71 -46.01
C MET A 1 -38.17 14.93 -46.47
N ASN A 2 -37.39 15.61 -45.70
CA ASN A 2 -35.91 15.73 -45.76
C ASN A 2 -35.53 16.86 -44.82
N ASN A 3 -34.91 16.54 -43.72
CA ASN A 3 -34.08 17.41 -42.86
C ASN A 3 -34.19 17.04 -41.37
N ILE A 4 -33.97 15.77 -41.04
CA ILE A 4 -33.77 15.36 -39.65
C ILE A 4 -32.44 14.59 -39.47
N ASN A 5 -31.72 14.23 -40.54
CA ASN A 5 -30.51 13.41 -40.45
C ASN A 5 -29.16 14.15 -40.52
N ASP A 6 -29.13 15.47 -40.75
CA ASP A 6 -27.84 16.18 -40.89
C ASP A 6 -27.28 16.78 -39.58
N ASN A 7 -28.06 16.76 -38.49
CA ASN A 7 -27.56 17.27 -37.19
C ASN A 7 -26.93 16.22 -36.27
N ALA A 8 -27.02 14.92 -36.58
CA ALA A 8 -26.41 13.86 -35.77
C ALA A 8 -24.93 13.59 -36.12
N ALA A 9 -24.50 14.01 -37.32
CA ALA A 9 -23.11 13.83 -37.78
C ALA A 9 -22.18 14.97 -37.35
N ALA A 10 -22.69 16.10 -36.87
CA ALA A 10 -21.89 17.24 -36.42
C ALA A 10 -21.57 17.22 -34.89
N ALA A 11 -22.13 16.27 -34.14
CA ALA A 11 -21.80 16.07 -32.72
C ALA A 11 -20.55 15.16 -32.49
N GLY A 12 -19.94 14.65 -33.57
CA GLY A 12 -18.78 13.79 -33.55
C GLY A 12 -17.48 14.58 -33.56
N SER A 13 -16.79 14.57 -32.43
CA SER A 13 -15.38 14.82 -32.26
C SER A 13 -14.89 16.28 -32.30
N ARG A 14 -15.42 17.13 -31.42
CA ARG A 14 -14.61 18.30 -31.04
C ARG A 14 -13.35 17.82 -30.29
N PRO A 15 -12.12 18.18 -30.74
CA PRO A 15 -10.93 17.82 -30.02
C PRO A 15 -10.93 18.43 -28.60
N ALA A 16 -10.20 17.83 -27.66
CA ALA A 16 -9.99 18.40 -26.33
C ALA A 16 -9.42 19.81 -26.45
N ARG A 17 -9.88 20.72 -25.60
CA ARG A 17 -9.28 22.06 -25.51
C ARG A 17 -7.88 21.93 -24.94
N ARG A 18 -6.94 22.66 -25.52
CA ARG A 18 -5.56 22.75 -25.08
C ARG A 18 -5.30 24.11 -24.49
N LEU A 19 -4.70 24.14 -23.31
CA LEU A 19 -4.51 25.37 -22.53
C LEU A 19 -3.06 25.51 -22.09
N ASN A 20 -2.60 26.77 -22.09
CA ASN A 20 -1.28 27.14 -21.59
C ASN A 20 -1.38 28.50 -20.87
N LEU A 21 -2.04 28.49 -19.71
CA LEU A 21 -2.36 29.69 -18.93
C LEU A 21 -1.42 29.89 -17.74
N VAL A 22 -0.58 28.90 -17.42
CA VAL A 22 0.43 29.03 -16.36
C VAL A 22 1.53 29.96 -16.84
N PRO A 23 1.97 30.96 -16.05
CA PRO A 23 3.12 31.81 -16.36
C PRO A 23 4.36 31.02 -16.74
N LEU A 24 5.20 31.58 -17.63
CA LEU A 24 6.38 30.88 -18.16
C LEU A 24 7.38 30.46 -17.08
N ASP A 25 7.58 31.30 -16.09
CA ASP A 25 8.45 31.10 -14.92
C ASP A 25 7.93 30.03 -13.96
N GLU A 26 6.62 29.78 -13.98
CA GLU A 26 5.97 28.78 -13.13
C GLU A 26 5.72 27.44 -13.84
N ARG A 27 5.92 27.37 -15.17
CA ARG A 27 5.69 26.14 -15.97
C ARG A 27 6.76 25.09 -15.77
N TYR A 28 7.95 25.51 -15.37
CA TYR A 28 9.09 24.64 -15.13
C TYR A 28 9.69 24.95 -13.78
N GLY A 29 9.46 24.07 -12.82
CA GLY A 29 10.08 24.16 -11.50
C GLY A 29 11.53 23.72 -11.56
N ILE A 30 12.46 24.63 -11.37
CA ILE A 30 13.88 24.32 -11.28
C ILE A 30 14.09 23.32 -10.14
N GLY A 31 14.66 22.15 -10.46
CA GLY A 31 14.91 21.07 -9.51
C GLY A 31 13.67 20.28 -9.04
N GLY A 32 12.50 20.55 -9.63
CA GLY A 32 11.25 19.85 -9.35
C GLY A 32 11.02 18.61 -10.23
N LYS A 33 9.74 18.32 -10.51
CA LYS A 33 9.32 17.19 -11.37
C LYS A 33 8.80 17.70 -12.70
N VAL A 34 9.37 17.19 -13.80
CA VAL A 34 8.88 17.46 -15.15
C VAL A 34 7.65 16.59 -15.43
N ILE A 35 6.57 17.22 -15.91
CA ILE A 35 5.33 16.52 -16.29
C ILE A 35 5.29 16.27 -17.79
N GLY A 36 5.79 17.22 -18.59
CA GLY A 36 5.81 17.11 -20.05
C GLY A 36 6.09 18.45 -20.73
N VAL A 37 5.75 18.52 -22.01
CA VAL A 37 5.88 19.72 -22.82
C VAL A 37 4.50 20.30 -23.09
N ALA A 38 4.32 21.61 -22.87
CA ALA A 38 3.04 22.27 -23.14
C ALA A 38 2.64 22.09 -24.61
N ASN A 39 1.40 21.67 -24.85
CA ASN A 39 0.88 21.40 -26.19
C ASN A 39 -0.07 22.49 -26.73
N ALA A 40 -0.07 23.66 -26.04
CA ALA A 40 -0.72 24.88 -26.50
C ALA A 40 0.23 26.06 -26.30
N GLY A 41 0.27 27.01 -27.24
CA GLY A 41 1.17 28.15 -27.20
C GLY A 41 2.64 27.76 -27.37
N PRO A 42 3.59 28.47 -26.71
CA PRO A 42 5.00 28.10 -26.75
C PRO A 42 5.24 26.69 -26.18
N GLN A 43 5.99 25.88 -26.92
CA GLN A 43 6.41 24.56 -26.47
C GLN A 43 7.52 24.72 -25.41
N VAL A 44 7.14 24.66 -24.15
CA VAL A 44 8.04 24.73 -22.98
C VAL A 44 7.76 23.58 -22.06
N HIS A 45 8.76 23.14 -21.31
CA HIS A 45 8.55 22.15 -20.28
C HIS A 45 7.60 22.69 -19.22
N VAL A 46 6.69 21.85 -18.77
CA VAL A 46 5.79 22.11 -17.65
C VAL A 46 6.10 21.12 -16.54
N GLY A 47 6.11 21.62 -15.31
CA GLY A 47 6.45 20.81 -14.15
C GLY A 47 5.91 21.42 -12.87
N ILE A 48 6.34 20.85 -11.77
CA ILE A 48 5.98 21.27 -10.41
C ILE A 48 7.30 21.55 -9.68
N SER A 49 7.47 22.73 -9.09
CA SER A 49 8.66 23.06 -8.31
C SER A 49 8.84 22.09 -7.13
N LEU A 50 10.07 21.96 -6.65
CA LEU A 50 10.34 21.06 -5.52
C LEU A 50 9.50 21.42 -4.28
N ALA A 51 9.43 22.70 -3.94
CA ALA A 51 8.62 23.18 -2.82
C ALA A 51 7.12 22.93 -3.02
N ASP A 52 6.62 23.05 -4.26
CA ASP A 52 5.21 22.81 -4.56
C ASP A 52 4.88 21.32 -4.71
N CYS A 53 5.86 20.45 -4.97
CA CYS A 53 5.67 18.99 -4.89
C CYS A 53 5.26 18.54 -3.49
N ARG A 54 5.68 19.25 -2.43
CA ARG A 54 5.28 18.96 -1.04
C ARG A 54 3.77 19.04 -0.81
N TYR A 55 3.00 19.68 -1.71
CA TYR A 55 1.52 19.65 -1.73
C TYR A 55 0.96 18.38 -2.37
N HIS A 56 1.77 17.35 -2.50
CA HIS A 56 1.45 16.03 -3.07
C HIS A 56 0.92 16.09 -4.50
N ILE A 57 0.98 14.95 -5.17
CA ILE A 57 0.57 14.84 -6.58
C ILE A 57 -0.46 13.71 -6.70
N HIS A 58 -1.62 14.02 -7.25
CA HIS A 58 -2.67 13.06 -7.57
C HIS A 58 -2.65 12.80 -9.09
N CYS A 59 -2.36 11.56 -9.50
CA CYS A 59 -2.35 11.12 -10.88
C CYS A 59 -3.53 10.20 -11.16
N LEU A 60 -4.45 10.61 -12.02
CA LEU A 60 -5.64 9.85 -12.37
C LEU A 60 -5.69 9.54 -13.86
N GLY A 61 -5.90 8.26 -14.19
CA GLY A 61 -6.08 7.84 -15.58
C GLY A 61 -6.12 6.33 -15.75
N PRO A 62 -6.89 5.81 -16.70
CA PRO A 62 -6.98 4.39 -17.03
C PRO A 62 -5.64 3.76 -17.44
N THR A 63 -5.64 2.44 -17.52
CA THR A 63 -4.48 1.69 -18.04
C THR A 63 -4.20 2.07 -19.49
N GLY A 64 -2.92 2.22 -19.85
CA GLY A 64 -2.48 2.52 -21.21
C GLY A 64 -2.50 4.00 -21.60
N THR A 65 -2.86 4.92 -20.71
CA THR A 65 -2.88 6.37 -21.00
C THR A 65 -1.51 7.05 -20.84
N GLY A 66 -0.50 6.39 -20.25
CA GLY A 66 0.84 6.96 -20.03
C GLY A 66 1.23 7.19 -18.57
N LYS A 67 0.37 6.82 -17.62
CA LYS A 67 0.57 7.00 -16.18
C LYS A 67 1.92 6.46 -15.68
N THR A 68 2.22 5.19 -15.96
CA THR A 68 3.48 4.53 -15.56
C THR A 68 4.71 5.22 -16.15
N THR A 69 4.62 5.72 -17.39
CA THR A 69 5.68 6.52 -18.05
C THR A 69 5.96 7.81 -17.29
N LEU A 70 4.90 8.52 -16.89
CA LEU A 70 5.04 9.75 -16.10
C LEU A 70 5.61 9.48 -14.70
N LEU A 71 5.13 8.42 -14.02
CA LEU A 71 5.67 8.04 -12.71
C LEU A 71 7.16 7.70 -12.81
N ALA A 72 7.57 6.95 -13.84
CA ALA A 72 8.97 6.62 -14.07
C ALA A 72 9.81 7.90 -14.25
N ARG A 73 9.33 8.88 -15.02
CA ARG A 73 10.02 10.17 -15.22
C ARG A 73 10.19 10.91 -13.91
N MET A 74 9.13 11.06 -13.10
CA MET A 74 9.21 11.75 -11.81
C MET A 74 10.18 11.07 -10.83
N ILE A 75 10.27 9.74 -10.85
CA ILE A 75 11.21 8.98 -10.05
C ILE A 75 12.65 9.22 -10.53
N LEU A 76 12.87 9.21 -11.84
CA LEU A 76 14.19 9.52 -12.41
C LEU A 76 14.66 10.92 -12.06
N ASP A 77 13.78 11.94 -12.14
CA ASP A 77 14.09 13.32 -11.74
C ASP A 77 14.56 13.40 -10.27
N ASP A 78 13.95 12.63 -9.36
CA ASP A 78 14.37 12.57 -7.96
C ASP A 78 15.72 11.88 -7.78
N VAL A 79 15.91 10.72 -8.41
CA VAL A 79 17.15 9.94 -8.29
C VAL A 79 18.35 10.68 -8.89
N GLU A 80 18.17 11.31 -10.06
CA GLU A 80 19.21 12.12 -10.72
C GLU A 80 19.60 13.34 -9.88
N ALA A 81 18.63 13.92 -9.16
CA ALA A 81 18.88 15.02 -8.24
C ALA A 81 19.40 14.57 -6.86
N GLY A 82 19.61 13.27 -6.63
CA GLY A 82 20.10 12.74 -5.37
C GLY A 82 19.06 12.72 -4.23
N ARG A 83 17.79 12.92 -4.53
CA ARG A 83 16.70 12.92 -3.54
C ARG A 83 16.28 11.50 -3.17
N GLY A 84 15.75 11.35 -1.94
CA GLY A 84 15.18 10.11 -1.48
C GLY A 84 13.91 9.73 -2.25
N VAL A 85 13.78 8.46 -2.65
CA VAL A 85 12.58 7.99 -3.31
C VAL A 85 12.21 6.56 -2.91
N ALA A 86 10.92 6.33 -2.64
CA ALA A 86 10.35 5.01 -2.46
C ALA A 86 9.22 4.81 -3.48
N ALA A 87 9.32 3.78 -4.32
CA ALA A 87 8.35 3.48 -5.37
C ALA A 87 7.72 2.10 -5.18
N PHE A 88 6.38 2.03 -5.26
CA PHE A 88 5.59 0.81 -5.07
C PHE A 88 4.79 0.48 -6.32
N ASP A 89 4.95 -0.74 -6.83
CA ASP A 89 4.26 -1.26 -8.00
C ASP A 89 3.56 -2.60 -7.66
N PRO A 90 2.22 -2.59 -7.45
CA PRO A 90 1.44 -3.79 -7.11
C PRO A 90 0.90 -4.52 -8.33
N ALA A 91 1.07 -3.97 -9.53
CA ALA A 91 0.49 -4.52 -10.74
C ALA A 91 1.38 -5.63 -11.33
N LYS A 92 1.88 -5.41 -12.53
CA LYS A 92 2.76 -6.40 -13.20
C LYS A 92 4.24 -6.23 -12.86
N GLY A 93 4.60 -5.15 -12.18
CA GLY A 93 5.98 -4.78 -11.89
C GLY A 93 6.69 -4.11 -13.07
N ASP A 94 5.93 -3.59 -14.03
CA ASP A 94 6.49 -2.97 -15.24
C ASP A 94 7.19 -1.65 -14.92
N LEU A 95 6.66 -0.85 -13.97
CA LEU A 95 7.29 0.39 -13.49
C LEU A 95 8.70 0.11 -12.94
N ILE A 96 8.82 -0.86 -12.04
CA ILE A 96 10.10 -1.17 -11.39
C ILE A 96 11.11 -1.77 -12.39
N ARG A 97 10.65 -2.64 -13.32
CA ARG A 97 11.52 -3.18 -14.37
C ARG A 97 12.03 -2.09 -15.31
N ASP A 98 11.14 -1.17 -15.66
CA ASP A 98 11.44 -0.03 -16.52
C ASP A 98 12.45 0.92 -15.88
N LEU A 99 12.28 1.23 -14.60
CA LEU A 99 13.23 2.00 -13.80
C LEU A 99 14.60 1.35 -13.72
N LEU A 100 14.69 0.07 -13.40
CA LEU A 100 15.96 -0.66 -13.31
C LEU A 100 16.77 -0.62 -14.62
N ALA A 101 16.10 -0.50 -15.77
CA ALA A 101 16.78 -0.38 -17.06
C ALA A 101 17.29 1.04 -17.37
N ARG A 102 16.88 2.07 -16.59
CA ARG A 102 17.14 3.48 -16.89
C ARG A 102 17.81 4.28 -15.77
N LEU A 103 17.68 3.82 -14.52
CA LEU A 103 18.27 4.50 -13.37
C LEU A 103 19.78 4.70 -13.54
N PRO A 104 20.36 5.80 -13.05
CA PRO A 104 21.80 6.03 -13.05
C PRO A 104 22.52 4.88 -12.34
N LYS A 105 23.68 4.47 -12.87
CA LYS A 105 24.50 3.38 -12.29
C LYS A 105 24.91 3.71 -10.84
N GLU A 106 25.15 4.97 -10.60
CA GLU A 106 25.63 5.54 -9.34
C GLU A 106 24.62 5.38 -8.19
N CYS A 107 23.33 5.11 -8.49
CA CYS A 107 22.35 4.86 -7.44
C CYS A 107 22.44 3.42 -6.87
N GLY A 108 23.27 2.55 -7.48
CA GLY A 108 23.37 1.14 -7.07
C GLY A 108 23.77 0.97 -5.60
N ASP A 109 24.65 1.80 -5.08
CA ASP A 109 25.14 1.73 -3.70
C ASP A 109 24.09 2.13 -2.64
N ARG A 110 23.03 2.84 -3.08
CA ARG A 110 21.92 3.30 -2.22
C ARG A 110 20.58 2.70 -2.62
N LEU A 111 20.60 1.64 -3.46
CA LEU A 111 19.41 0.97 -3.96
C LEU A 111 19.00 -0.20 -3.07
N VAL A 112 17.78 -0.14 -2.55
CA VAL A 112 17.08 -1.27 -1.93
C VAL A 112 16.05 -1.80 -2.91
N LEU A 113 16.18 -3.07 -3.30
CA LEU A 113 15.26 -3.71 -4.23
C LEU A 113 14.47 -4.83 -3.56
N ILE A 114 13.19 -4.60 -3.37
CA ILE A 114 12.24 -5.61 -2.87
C ILE A 114 11.52 -6.19 -4.09
N ASP A 115 11.88 -7.42 -4.44
CA ASP A 115 11.43 -8.09 -5.66
C ASP A 115 11.29 -9.60 -5.40
N PRO A 116 10.12 -10.24 -5.68
CA PRO A 116 9.94 -11.67 -5.48
C PRO A 116 10.88 -12.54 -6.34
N ASP A 117 11.44 -11.98 -7.41
CA ASP A 117 12.41 -12.69 -8.25
C ASP A 117 13.85 -12.65 -7.66
N GLU A 118 14.09 -11.84 -6.61
CA GLU A 118 15.37 -11.80 -5.91
C GLU A 118 15.44 -12.92 -4.86
N GLN A 119 16.16 -14.00 -5.22
CA GLN A 119 16.28 -15.19 -4.36
C GLN A 119 17.70 -15.42 -3.82
N GLN A 120 18.71 -14.69 -4.33
CA GLN A 120 20.11 -14.91 -3.94
C GLN A 120 20.46 -14.20 -2.64
N ALA A 121 20.12 -12.92 -2.55
CA ALA A 121 20.35 -12.09 -1.39
C ALA A 121 19.22 -11.04 -1.26
N PRO A 122 17.96 -11.43 -1.00
CA PRO A 122 16.90 -10.46 -0.79
C PRO A 122 17.19 -9.59 0.44
N PRO A 123 16.78 -8.32 0.48
CA PRO A 123 16.93 -7.47 1.67
C PRO A 123 16.12 -8.03 2.84
N ALA A 124 16.44 -7.56 4.04
CA ALA A 124 15.74 -7.94 5.26
C ALA A 124 15.48 -6.72 6.15
N ILE A 125 14.37 -6.75 6.85
CA ILE A 125 14.04 -5.74 7.86
C ILE A 125 13.26 -6.38 9.01
N ASN A 126 13.78 -6.22 10.23
CA ASN A 126 13.08 -6.67 11.42
C ASN A 126 12.13 -5.58 11.93
N LEU A 127 10.86 -5.66 11.52
CA LEU A 127 9.84 -4.70 11.94
C LEU A 127 9.48 -4.75 13.43
N LEU A 128 9.96 -5.76 14.17
CA LEU A 128 9.75 -5.86 15.62
C LEU A 128 10.87 -5.20 16.43
N ASP A 129 11.96 -4.81 15.78
CA ASP A 129 13.06 -4.11 16.45
C ASP A 129 12.70 -2.63 16.68
N PRO A 130 12.53 -2.18 17.93
CA PRO A 130 12.23 -0.78 18.21
C PRO A 130 13.27 0.21 17.65
N ALA A 131 14.53 -0.22 17.51
CA ALA A 131 15.59 0.61 16.95
C ALA A 131 15.36 0.97 15.48
N VAL A 132 14.68 0.10 14.72
CA VAL A 132 14.31 0.36 13.31
C VAL A 132 13.30 1.50 13.19
N HIS A 133 12.45 1.67 14.19
CA HIS A 133 11.34 2.61 14.19
C HIS A 133 11.59 3.85 15.08
N GLY A 134 12.63 3.84 15.91
CA GLY A 134 12.94 4.92 16.84
C GLY A 134 11.90 5.12 17.94
N GLY A 135 11.14 4.06 18.28
CA GLY A 135 10.09 4.05 19.29
C GLY A 135 10.30 2.97 20.36
N THR A 136 9.25 2.64 21.10
CA THR A 136 9.19 1.59 22.10
C THR A 136 8.57 0.30 21.52
N ALA A 137 8.67 -0.82 22.26
CA ALA A 137 7.97 -2.07 21.88
C ALA A 137 6.45 -1.87 21.81
N HIS A 138 5.89 -0.99 22.65
CA HIS A 138 4.48 -0.62 22.60
C HIS A 138 4.10 0.11 21.31
N ASP A 139 4.94 1.07 20.88
CA ASP A 139 4.72 1.80 19.61
C ASP A 139 4.76 0.85 18.42
N VAL A 140 5.73 -0.07 18.39
CA VAL A 140 5.85 -1.09 17.35
C VAL A 140 4.59 -1.97 17.31
N ALA A 141 4.18 -2.52 18.46
CA ALA A 141 3.00 -3.38 18.55
C ALA A 141 1.71 -2.63 18.12
N ALA A 142 1.53 -1.40 18.58
CA ALA A 142 0.37 -0.57 18.25
C ALA A 142 0.32 -0.26 16.74
N ASN A 143 1.42 0.19 16.15
CA ASN A 143 1.51 0.54 14.74
C ASN A 143 1.26 -0.65 13.83
N LEU A 144 1.91 -1.80 14.08
CA LEU A 144 1.71 -3.00 13.29
C LEU A 144 0.27 -3.54 13.42
N THR A 145 -0.31 -3.49 14.63
CA THR A 145 -1.70 -3.86 14.86
C THR A 145 -2.66 -2.96 14.07
N ALA A 146 -2.43 -1.65 14.07
CA ALA A 146 -3.25 -0.69 13.34
C ALA A 146 -3.18 -0.90 11.82
N VAL A 147 -1.99 -1.18 11.27
CA VAL A 147 -1.83 -1.52 9.84
C VAL A 147 -2.59 -2.79 9.49
N MET A 148 -2.42 -3.87 10.27
CA MET A 148 -3.12 -5.15 10.04
C MET A 148 -4.64 -4.99 10.16
N ALA A 149 -5.11 -4.16 11.10
CA ALA A 149 -6.53 -3.84 11.25
C ALA A 149 -7.12 -3.19 10.01
N LYS A 150 -6.41 -2.25 9.39
CA LYS A 150 -6.86 -1.58 8.17
C LYS A 150 -6.79 -2.49 6.94
N VAL A 151 -5.72 -3.29 6.80
CA VAL A 151 -5.57 -4.25 5.69
C VAL A 151 -6.65 -5.32 5.73
N TRP A 152 -6.99 -5.83 6.90
CA TRP A 152 -7.95 -6.91 7.09
C TRP A 152 -9.27 -6.46 7.74
N HIS A 153 -9.67 -5.20 7.55
CA HIS A 153 -10.82 -4.55 8.21
C HIS A 153 -12.10 -5.39 8.22
N ARG A 154 -12.38 -6.16 7.16
CA ARG A 154 -13.60 -7.02 7.05
C ARG A 154 -13.64 -8.15 8.07
N TRP A 155 -12.48 -8.58 8.59
CA TRP A 155 -12.33 -9.73 9.48
C TRP A 155 -11.77 -9.33 10.84
N TRP A 156 -11.64 -8.01 11.08
CA TRP A 156 -10.99 -7.46 12.26
C TRP A 156 -12.01 -7.08 13.32
N GLY A 157 -11.85 -7.63 14.53
CA GLY A 157 -12.67 -7.29 15.69
C GLY A 157 -11.79 -6.96 16.90
N HIS A 158 -12.39 -6.47 17.98
CA HIS A 158 -11.66 -6.06 19.19
C HIS A 158 -10.79 -7.19 19.77
N ARG A 159 -11.30 -8.42 19.77
CA ARG A 159 -10.53 -9.59 20.26
C ARG A 159 -9.36 -9.94 19.36
N THR A 160 -9.50 -9.79 18.05
CA THR A 160 -8.41 -9.99 17.10
C THR A 160 -7.35 -8.93 17.28
N ALA A 161 -7.74 -7.68 17.49
CA ALA A 161 -6.83 -6.57 17.78
C ALA A 161 -6.04 -6.81 19.05
N ASP A 162 -6.72 -7.22 20.12
CA ASP A 162 -6.13 -7.50 21.42
C ASP A 162 -5.09 -8.64 21.36
N ILE A 163 -5.45 -9.75 20.72
CA ILE A 163 -4.54 -10.89 20.53
C ILE A 163 -3.34 -10.50 19.65
N CYS A 164 -3.57 -9.73 18.59
CA CYS A 164 -2.51 -9.25 17.71
C CYS A 164 -1.53 -8.34 18.45
N TYR A 165 -2.06 -7.35 19.17
CA TYR A 165 -1.27 -6.38 19.92
C TYR A 165 -0.39 -7.06 20.98
N HIS A 166 -0.96 -7.90 21.86
CA HIS A 166 -0.20 -8.59 22.89
C HIS A 166 0.80 -9.61 22.33
N GLY A 167 0.45 -10.25 21.20
CA GLY A 167 1.37 -11.11 20.47
C GLY A 167 2.58 -10.36 19.93
N LEU A 168 2.35 -9.22 19.27
CA LEU A 168 3.41 -8.35 18.76
C LEU A 168 4.23 -7.72 19.88
N LEU A 169 3.59 -7.25 20.95
CA LEU A 169 4.25 -6.68 22.12
C LEU A 169 5.19 -7.70 22.77
N THR A 170 4.72 -8.93 22.95
CA THR A 170 5.56 -10.02 23.51
C THR A 170 6.80 -10.24 22.65
N LEU A 171 6.63 -10.31 21.31
CA LEU A 171 7.74 -10.52 20.39
C LEU A 171 8.68 -9.31 20.33
N ALA A 172 8.16 -8.08 20.37
CA ALA A 172 8.98 -6.87 20.33
C ALA A 172 9.89 -6.69 21.55
N HIS A 173 9.53 -7.31 22.68
CA HIS A 173 10.39 -7.38 23.87
C HIS A 173 11.43 -8.50 23.81
N LEU A 174 11.36 -9.42 22.84
CA LEU A 174 12.30 -10.53 22.71
C LEU A 174 13.43 -10.16 21.73
N PRO A 175 14.69 -10.10 22.19
CA PRO A 175 15.81 -9.85 21.29
C PRO A 175 15.86 -10.86 20.14
N GLY A 176 15.94 -10.35 18.90
CA GLY A 176 16.01 -11.17 17.70
C GLY A 176 14.69 -11.86 17.30
N ALA A 177 13.58 -11.59 17.97
CA ALA A 177 12.29 -12.06 17.52
C ALA A 177 11.87 -11.36 16.21
N THR A 178 11.09 -12.06 15.39
CA THR A 178 10.64 -11.59 14.08
C THR A 178 9.14 -11.76 13.91
N LEU A 179 8.57 -11.02 12.98
CA LEU A 179 7.14 -11.11 12.65
C LEU A 179 6.73 -12.54 12.23
N ALA A 180 7.64 -13.31 11.60
CA ALA A 180 7.39 -14.69 11.22
C ALA A 180 7.15 -15.64 12.40
N GLN A 181 7.50 -15.23 13.62
CA GLN A 181 7.26 -16.04 14.82
C GLN A 181 5.86 -15.82 15.43
N LEU A 182 5.13 -14.78 15.01
CA LEU A 182 3.78 -14.50 15.53
C LEU A 182 2.81 -15.69 15.35
N PRO A 183 2.75 -16.37 14.19
CA PRO A 183 1.91 -17.57 14.06
C PRO A 183 2.25 -18.69 15.07
N ARG A 184 3.53 -18.90 15.35
CA ARG A 184 3.97 -19.89 16.33
C ARG A 184 3.60 -19.48 17.77
N LEU A 185 3.81 -18.21 18.11
CA LEU A 185 3.40 -17.67 19.42
C LEU A 185 1.92 -17.89 19.68
N LEU A 186 1.09 -17.73 18.68
CA LEU A 186 -0.36 -17.87 18.78
C LEU A 186 -0.82 -19.34 18.83
N SER A 187 -0.10 -20.27 18.18
CA SER A 187 -0.54 -21.67 18.04
C SER A 187 0.14 -22.67 18.98
N ASP A 188 1.40 -22.42 19.37
CA ASP A 188 2.21 -23.35 20.21
C ASP A 188 2.26 -22.87 21.66
N GLY A 189 1.41 -23.47 22.51
CA GLY A 189 1.30 -23.09 23.93
C GLY A 189 2.56 -23.34 24.74
N LYS A 190 3.33 -24.42 24.45
CA LYS A 190 4.58 -24.72 25.16
C LYS A 190 5.66 -23.70 24.81
N TRP A 191 5.85 -23.45 23.52
CA TRP A 191 6.81 -22.47 23.04
C TRP A 191 6.45 -21.06 23.55
N ARG A 192 5.18 -20.68 23.52
CA ARG A 192 4.66 -19.42 24.06
C ARG A 192 5.00 -19.22 25.53
N ALA A 193 4.73 -20.22 26.37
CA ALA A 193 4.93 -20.11 27.81
C ALA A 193 6.39 -19.71 28.16
N GLY A 194 7.38 -20.34 27.51
CA GLY A 194 8.79 -19.96 27.72
C GLY A 194 9.10 -18.52 27.33
N ARG A 195 8.53 -18.04 26.22
CA ARG A 195 8.75 -16.67 25.75
C ARG A 195 8.05 -15.63 26.62
N VAL A 196 6.80 -15.88 26.98
CA VAL A 196 6.04 -15.00 27.89
C VAL A 196 6.77 -14.89 29.22
N ASN A 197 7.19 -16.01 29.84
CA ASN A 197 7.94 -15.97 31.10
C ASN A 197 9.24 -15.17 31.00
N ALA A 198 9.99 -15.32 29.90
CA ALA A 198 11.23 -14.56 29.70
C ALA A 198 10.93 -13.05 29.62
N VAL A 199 9.89 -12.63 28.89
CA VAL A 199 9.52 -11.23 28.76
C VAL A 199 8.98 -10.66 30.07
N THR A 200 8.01 -11.30 30.69
CA THR A 200 7.37 -10.80 31.92
C THR A 200 8.37 -10.69 33.09
N SER A 201 9.37 -11.56 33.12
CA SER A 201 10.46 -11.49 34.11
C SER A 201 11.47 -10.37 33.86
N SER A 202 11.54 -9.85 32.62
CA SER A 202 12.46 -8.76 32.23
C SER A 202 11.83 -7.37 32.34
N LEU A 203 10.51 -7.30 32.43
CA LEU A 203 9.75 -6.05 32.54
C LEU A 203 9.60 -5.59 33.99
N ASN A 204 9.20 -4.34 34.21
CA ASN A 204 8.77 -3.92 35.52
C ASN A 204 7.51 -4.68 35.96
N ALA A 205 7.26 -4.71 37.29
CA ALA A 205 6.20 -5.54 37.86
C ALA A 205 4.79 -5.25 37.27
N TRP A 206 4.49 -3.98 36.94
CA TRP A 206 3.18 -3.63 36.39
C TRP A 206 3.03 -4.14 34.94
N GLU A 207 3.99 -3.85 34.09
CA GLU A 207 3.97 -4.29 32.68
C GLU A 207 4.01 -5.82 32.58
N GLY A 208 4.90 -6.45 33.37
CA GLY A 208 5.04 -7.91 33.40
C GLY A 208 3.77 -8.61 33.86
N ASN A 209 3.11 -8.10 34.92
CA ASN A 209 1.85 -8.66 35.39
C ASN A 209 0.73 -8.48 34.36
N THR A 210 0.58 -7.29 33.79
CA THR A 210 -0.47 -7.01 32.78
C THR A 210 -0.34 -7.93 31.58
N LEU A 211 0.88 -8.10 31.06
CA LEU A 211 1.14 -9.01 29.96
C LEU A 211 0.92 -10.48 30.34
N GLY A 212 1.33 -10.86 31.56
CA GLY A 212 1.11 -12.19 32.11
C GLY A 212 -0.37 -12.55 32.22
N GLU A 213 -1.17 -11.67 32.83
CA GLU A 213 -2.64 -11.82 32.98
C GLU A 213 -3.36 -12.01 31.64
N PHE A 214 -2.95 -11.26 30.60
CA PHE A 214 -3.50 -11.48 29.26
C PHE A 214 -3.26 -12.92 28.77
N TRP A 215 -2.02 -13.40 28.85
CA TRP A 215 -1.69 -14.74 28.37
C TRP A 215 -2.28 -15.85 29.23
N GLU A 216 -2.37 -15.67 30.54
CA GLU A 216 -3.06 -16.59 31.46
C GLU A 216 -4.54 -16.67 31.09
N GLY A 217 -5.23 -15.54 30.95
CA GLY A 217 -6.63 -15.50 30.56
C GLY A 217 -6.89 -16.19 29.21
N LEU A 218 -6.00 -16.02 28.23
CA LEU A 218 -6.09 -16.73 26.95
C LEU A 218 -5.86 -18.25 27.10
N ASN A 219 -4.92 -18.67 27.98
CA ASN A 219 -4.60 -20.07 28.19
C ASN A 219 -5.69 -20.81 28.97
N ASP A 220 -6.39 -20.13 29.89
CA ASP A 220 -7.47 -20.69 30.70
C ASP A 220 -8.74 -21.00 29.89
N LEU A 221 -8.85 -20.41 28.69
CA LEU A 221 -9.97 -20.75 27.80
C LEU A 221 -9.91 -22.20 27.34
N PRO A 222 -11.07 -22.87 27.20
CA PRO A 222 -11.16 -24.21 26.57
C PRO A 222 -10.47 -24.18 25.19
N ALA A 223 -9.76 -25.27 24.85
CA ALA A 223 -8.94 -25.35 23.63
C ALA A 223 -9.71 -24.99 22.35
N ALA A 224 -10.97 -25.44 22.22
CA ALA A 224 -11.83 -25.11 21.08
C ALA A 224 -12.13 -23.60 21.00
N GLN A 225 -12.41 -22.97 22.14
CA GLN A 225 -12.73 -21.54 22.22
C GLN A 225 -11.48 -20.69 21.90
N ARG A 226 -10.34 -21.01 22.51
CA ARG A 226 -9.05 -20.39 22.22
C ARG A 226 -8.68 -20.51 20.74
N SER A 227 -8.80 -21.71 20.17
CA SER A 227 -8.54 -21.94 18.75
C SER A 227 -9.45 -21.09 17.86
N GLY A 228 -10.74 -20.98 18.17
CA GLY A 228 -11.68 -20.13 17.44
C GLY A 228 -11.34 -18.65 17.47
N LEU A 229 -10.81 -18.14 18.58
CA LEU A 229 -10.39 -16.75 18.72
C LEU A 229 -9.11 -16.42 17.91
N VAL A 230 -8.17 -17.34 17.85
CA VAL A 230 -6.87 -17.14 17.20
C VAL A 230 -6.94 -17.44 15.69
N ALA A 231 -7.80 -18.35 15.26
CA ALA A 231 -7.86 -18.86 13.89
C ALA A 231 -7.99 -17.76 12.80
N PRO A 232 -8.83 -16.72 12.95
CA PRO A 232 -8.94 -15.69 11.93
C PRO A 232 -7.63 -14.95 11.65
N LEU A 233 -6.90 -14.54 12.71
CA LEU A 233 -5.61 -13.88 12.59
C LEU A 233 -4.55 -14.84 12.07
N LEU A 234 -4.50 -16.05 12.63
CA LEU A 234 -3.51 -17.06 12.29
C LEU A 234 -3.56 -17.48 10.82
N SER A 235 -4.76 -17.66 10.26
CA SER A 235 -4.93 -18.02 8.85
C SER A 235 -4.41 -16.93 7.91
N ARG A 236 -4.64 -15.66 8.24
CA ARG A 236 -4.15 -14.51 7.45
C ARG A 236 -2.64 -14.35 7.54
N LEU A 237 -2.10 -14.43 8.74
CA LEU A 237 -0.65 -14.38 8.94
C LEU A 237 0.08 -15.49 8.19
N ARG A 238 -0.42 -16.73 8.26
CA ARG A 238 0.17 -17.88 7.56
C ARG A 238 0.13 -17.69 6.04
N LEU A 239 -0.98 -17.19 5.50
CA LEU A 239 -1.11 -16.94 4.06
C LEU A 239 -0.02 -16.01 3.54
N VAL A 240 0.28 -14.93 4.27
CA VAL A 240 1.27 -13.93 3.85
C VAL A 240 2.70 -14.34 4.22
N LEU A 241 2.93 -14.72 5.48
CA LEU A 241 4.28 -14.99 6.01
C LEU A 241 4.87 -16.31 5.52
N ALA A 242 4.07 -17.24 5.01
CA ALA A 242 4.58 -18.44 4.35
C ALA A 242 5.12 -18.17 2.93
N HIS A 243 4.79 -17.01 2.34
CA HIS A 243 5.32 -16.65 1.03
C HIS A 243 6.83 -16.38 1.12
N PRO A 244 7.69 -16.97 0.23
CA PRO A 244 9.15 -16.85 0.32
C PRO A 244 9.65 -15.40 0.40
N MET A 245 9.06 -14.47 -0.35
CA MET A 245 9.43 -13.06 -0.31
C MET A 245 9.15 -12.43 1.07
N ALA A 246 7.96 -12.63 1.63
CA ALA A 246 7.58 -12.05 2.92
C ALA A 246 8.40 -12.65 4.07
N SER A 247 8.63 -13.98 4.04
CA SER A 247 9.47 -14.64 5.03
C SER A 247 10.94 -14.22 4.93
N SER A 248 11.44 -13.98 3.70
CA SER A 248 12.78 -13.45 3.51
C SER A 248 12.91 -12.01 4.02
N LEU A 249 11.90 -11.18 3.80
CA LEU A 249 11.93 -9.78 4.20
C LEU A 249 11.77 -9.59 5.73
N PHE A 250 10.81 -10.30 6.35
CA PHE A 250 10.40 -10.08 7.75
C PHE A 250 10.72 -11.24 8.70
N GLY A 251 11.36 -12.31 8.20
CA GLY A 251 11.53 -13.55 8.94
C GLY A 251 12.91 -13.74 9.58
N VAL A 252 13.82 -12.79 9.46
CA VAL A 252 15.17 -12.85 10.02
C VAL A 252 15.42 -11.70 11.00
N PRO A 253 16.22 -11.90 12.05
CA PRO A 253 16.49 -10.88 13.07
C PRO A 253 17.53 -9.83 12.61
N ALA A 254 17.64 -9.61 11.31
CA ALA A 254 18.57 -8.65 10.72
C ALA A 254 17.81 -7.55 9.98
N THR A 255 18.38 -6.36 10.00
CA THR A 255 17.93 -5.22 9.20
C THR A 255 19.09 -4.79 8.31
N THR A 256 18.88 -4.78 6.98
CA THR A 256 19.93 -4.50 5.99
C THR A 256 19.80 -3.13 5.35
N PHE A 257 18.74 -2.39 5.64
CA PHE A 257 18.52 -1.02 5.14
C PHE A 257 17.72 -0.20 6.16
N SER A 258 17.81 1.12 6.07
CA SER A 258 17.10 2.06 6.93
C SER A 258 16.07 2.85 6.13
N PHE A 259 14.86 3.03 6.67
CA PHE A 259 13.87 3.91 6.06
C PHE A 259 14.30 5.38 6.11
N ALA A 260 15.05 5.79 7.13
CA ALA A 260 15.62 7.13 7.19
C ALA A 260 16.60 7.37 6.04
N ASP A 261 17.52 6.42 5.79
CA ASP A 261 18.48 6.54 4.69
C ASP A 261 17.79 6.57 3.31
N ILE A 262 16.66 5.85 3.16
CA ILE A 262 15.86 5.93 1.94
C ILE A 262 15.33 7.35 1.75
N LEU A 263 14.77 7.97 2.78
CA LEU A 263 14.26 9.33 2.69
C LEU A 263 15.40 10.36 2.51
N ASP A 264 16.60 10.08 3.02
CA ASP A 264 17.76 10.99 2.98
C ASP A 264 18.65 10.80 1.74
N GLY A 265 18.05 10.36 0.64
CA GLY A 265 18.70 10.22 -0.66
C GLY A 265 18.82 8.78 -1.17
N GLY A 266 18.34 7.79 -0.42
CA GLY A 266 18.29 6.41 -0.86
C GLY A 266 17.20 6.15 -1.90
N VAL A 267 17.21 4.95 -2.48
CA VAL A 267 16.23 4.51 -3.48
C VAL A 267 15.64 3.17 -3.05
N LEU A 268 14.34 3.16 -2.78
CA LEU A 268 13.59 1.93 -2.47
C LEU A 268 12.65 1.61 -3.63
N LEU A 269 12.85 0.46 -4.27
CA LEU A 269 11.99 -0.06 -5.32
C LEU A 269 11.26 -1.31 -4.84
N CYS A 270 9.94 -1.24 -4.75
CA CYS A 270 9.08 -2.33 -4.29
C CYS A 270 8.24 -2.88 -5.45
N ARG A 271 8.67 -4.01 -6.02
CA ARG A 271 7.88 -4.78 -6.98
C ARG A 271 7.03 -5.80 -6.22
N LEU A 272 5.73 -5.55 -6.11
CA LEU A 272 4.80 -6.32 -5.29
C LEU A 272 3.63 -6.88 -6.12
N PRO A 273 3.87 -7.67 -7.18
CA PRO A 273 2.84 -8.08 -8.12
C PRO A 273 1.82 -9.02 -7.49
N LYS A 274 0.56 -8.63 -7.49
CA LYS A 274 -0.58 -9.41 -6.95
C LYS A 274 -0.67 -10.83 -7.53
N GLY A 275 -0.29 -11.00 -8.78
CA GLY A 275 -0.29 -12.31 -9.45
C GLY A 275 0.77 -13.29 -8.92
N VAL A 276 1.77 -12.82 -8.17
CA VAL A 276 2.86 -13.63 -7.62
C VAL A 276 2.68 -13.83 -6.11
N ILE A 277 2.47 -12.73 -5.37
CA ILE A 277 2.43 -12.75 -3.89
C ILE A 277 1.01 -12.71 -3.33
N GLY A 278 -0.01 -12.73 -4.18
CA GLY A 278 -1.40 -12.62 -3.80
C GLY A 278 -1.81 -11.20 -3.40
N GLU A 279 -3.12 -10.96 -3.36
CA GLU A 279 -3.66 -9.63 -3.02
C GLU A 279 -3.38 -9.24 -1.56
N ASP A 280 -3.63 -10.17 -0.62
CA ASP A 280 -3.37 -9.95 0.81
C ASP A 280 -1.86 -9.76 1.08
N GLY A 281 -0.99 -10.50 0.36
CA GLY A 281 0.47 -10.34 0.44
C GLY A 281 0.92 -8.97 -0.04
N THR A 282 0.46 -8.54 -1.20
CA THR A 282 0.75 -7.20 -1.76
C THR A 282 0.32 -6.09 -0.80
N ARG A 283 -0.91 -6.16 -0.31
CA ARG A 283 -1.45 -5.15 0.61
C ARG A 283 -0.68 -5.12 1.92
N LEU A 284 -0.48 -6.26 2.58
CA LEU A 284 0.19 -6.29 3.88
C LEU A 284 1.65 -5.86 3.77
N VAL A 285 2.43 -6.49 2.87
CA VAL A 285 3.86 -6.16 2.72
C VAL A 285 4.04 -4.68 2.37
N GLY A 286 3.30 -4.19 1.37
CA GLY A 286 3.40 -2.79 0.97
C GLY A 286 2.96 -1.82 2.06
N SER A 287 1.88 -2.12 2.81
CA SER A 287 1.43 -1.26 3.90
C SER A 287 2.38 -1.26 5.10
N LEU A 288 3.02 -2.39 5.41
CA LEU A 288 4.05 -2.46 6.47
C LEU A 288 5.29 -1.63 6.11
N LEU A 289 5.76 -1.72 4.85
CA LEU A 289 6.87 -0.90 4.37
C LEU A 289 6.52 0.59 4.35
N LEU A 290 5.32 0.93 3.90
CA LEU A 290 4.83 2.31 3.91
C LEU A 290 4.69 2.87 5.33
N ALA A 291 4.26 2.05 6.30
CA ALA A 291 4.21 2.44 7.70
C ALA A 291 5.61 2.72 8.28
N GLY A 292 6.61 1.92 7.91
CA GLY A 292 8.01 2.18 8.26
C GLY A 292 8.53 3.50 7.67
N LEU A 293 8.24 3.77 6.39
CA LEU A 293 8.56 5.06 5.76
C LEU A 293 7.83 6.22 6.43
N TRP A 294 6.59 6.01 6.85
CA TRP A 294 5.83 7.01 7.60
C TRP A 294 6.48 7.34 8.95
N GLN A 295 6.89 6.33 9.70
CA GLN A 295 7.60 6.54 10.97
C GLN A 295 8.93 7.28 10.77
N ALA A 296 9.70 6.93 9.74
CA ALA A 296 10.91 7.66 9.38
C ALA A 296 10.59 9.12 8.97
N THR A 297 9.46 9.33 8.28
CA THR A 297 8.98 10.68 7.94
C THR A 297 8.68 11.49 9.18
N THR A 298 7.92 10.95 10.14
CA THR A 298 7.58 11.67 11.39
C THR A 298 8.80 11.93 12.26
N ALA A 299 9.79 11.05 12.26
CA ALA A 299 11.05 11.25 12.98
C ALA A 299 11.82 12.50 12.51
N ARG A 300 11.60 12.97 11.27
CA ARG A 300 12.18 14.21 10.72
C ARG A 300 11.72 15.49 11.44
N ALA A 301 10.66 15.41 12.27
CA ALA A 301 10.28 16.52 13.13
C ALA A 301 11.41 16.97 14.08
N ARG A 302 12.39 16.10 14.34
CA ARG A 302 13.59 16.41 15.14
C ARG A 302 14.66 17.20 14.37
N ILE A 303 14.54 17.29 13.05
CA ILE A 303 15.44 18.04 12.16
C ILE A 303 14.84 19.41 11.92
N ALA A 304 15.66 20.48 11.92
CA ALA A 304 15.19 21.81 11.58
C ALA A 304 14.58 21.82 10.16
N GLU A 305 13.53 22.61 9.93
CA GLU A 305 12.77 22.56 8.68
C GLU A 305 13.64 22.79 7.44
N ASP A 306 14.53 23.77 7.49
CA ASP A 306 15.42 24.12 6.38
C ASP A 306 16.48 23.04 6.07
N ASP A 307 16.78 22.17 7.03
CA ASP A 307 17.78 21.09 6.88
C ASP A 307 17.13 19.75 6.47
N ARG A 308 15.80 19.67 6.37
CA ARG A 308 15.10 18.45 5.96
C ARG A 308 15.30 18.20 4.47
N PRO A 309 15.90 17.07 4.06
CA PRO A 309 15.97 16.74 2.65
C PRO A 309 14.59 16.42 2.08
N ASP A 310 14.35 16.79 0.81
CA ASP A 310 13.11 16.41 0.14
C ASP A 310 13.14 14.94 -0.30
N ALA A 311 12.03 14.26 -0.10
CA ALA A 311 11.85 12.86 -0.51
C ALA A 311 10.47 12.63 -1.13
N SER A 312 10.36 11.59 -1.95
CA SER A 312 9.12 11.19 -2.63
C SER A 312 8.72 9.76 -2.29
N ILE A 313 7.45 9.58 -1.97
CA ILE A 313 6.81 8.26 -1.88
C ILE A 313 5.84 8.13 -3.04
N VAL A 314 6.16 7.27 -4.01
CA VAL A 314 5.40 7.08 -5.24
C VAL A 314 4.62 5.77 -5.15
N LEU A 315 3.30 5.87 -5.14
CA LEU A 315 2.39 4.73 -5.01
C LEU A 315 1.60 4.58 -6.31
N ASP A 316 2.00 3.63 -7.16
CA ASP A 316 1.14 3.19 -8.25
C ASP A 316 0.01 2.32 -7.67
N GLU A 317 -1.23 2.51 -8.15
CA GLU A 317 -2.44 1.88 -7.58
C GLU A 317 -2.51 2.06 -6.05
N CYS A 318 -2.42 3.31 -5.59
CA CYS A 318 -2.22 3.73 -4.20
C CYS A 318 -3.23 3.12 -3.20
N HIS A 319 -4.46 2.79 -3.65
CA HIS A 319 -5.49 2.14 -2.85
C HIS A 319 -5.06 0.80 -2.22
N ASN A 320 -3.97 0.19 -2.72
CA ASN A 320 -3.44 -1.05 -2.16
C ASN A 320 -2.61 -0.85 -0.90
N PHE A 321 -2.05 0.34 -0.68
CA PHE A 321 -1.00 0.57 0.29
C PHE A 321 -1.34 1.60 1.37
N LEU A 322 -2.34 2.46 1.12
CA LEU A 322 -2.70 3.54 2.03
C LEU A 322 -3.42 3.06 3.30
N HIS A 323 -2.79 2.10 4.01
CA HIS A 323 -3.25 1.56 5.28
C HIS A 323 -2.31 1.97 6.41
N LEU A 324 -2.06 3.28 6.52
CA LEU A 324 -1.19 3.87 7.55
C LEU A 324 -1.79 3.71 8.96
N PRO A 325 -0.97 3.73 10.03
CA PRO A 325 -1.47 3.65 11.41
C PRO A 325 -2.41 4.80 11.79
N ILE A 326 -2.26 5.97 11.15
CA ILE A 326 -3.09 7.17 11.35
C ILE A 326 -4.09 7.38 10.21
N GLY A 327 -4.92 8.42 10.30
CA GLY A 327 -5.75 8.91 9.20
C GLY A 327 -4.90 9.28 7.99
N ILE A 328 -5.40 9.04 6.78
CA ILE A 328 -4.65 9.38 5.57
C ILE A 328 -4.61 10.88 5.32
N ASP A 329 -5.65 11.59 5.72
CA ASP A 329 -5.76 13.04 5.71
C ASP A 329 -4.69 13.69 6.60
N ASP A 330 -4.55 13.20 7.84
CA ASP A 330 -3.51 13.63 8.77
C ASP A 330 -2.13 13.34 8.22
N ALA A 331 -1.90 12.12 7.69
CA ALA A 331 -0.61 11.73 7.13
C ALA A 331 -0.17 12.65 5.97
N LEU A 332 -1.09 12.96 5.05
CA LEU A 332 -0.78 13.85 3.93
C LEU A 332 -0.58 15.30 4.39
N ALA A 333 -1.36 15.78 5.36
CA ALA A 333 -1.20 17.12 5.91
C ALA A 333 0.16 17.31 6.60
N GLU A 334 0.57 16.34 7.43
CA GLU A 334 1.83 16.37 8.18
C GLU A 334 3.07 16.18 7.28
N ALA A 335 3.02 15.24 6.31
CA ALA A 335 4.14 14.90 5.43
C ALA A 335 4.69 16.12 4.69
N ARG A 336 3.84 17.07 4.33
CA ARG A 336 4.23 18.32 3.69
C ARG A 336 5.27 19.09 4.51
N GLY A 337 5.01 19.31 5.80
CA GLY A 337 5.94 20.01 6.70
C GLY A 337 7.21 19.21 6.97
N LEU A 338 7.19 17.90 6.74
CA LEU A 338 8.32 16.98 6.93
C LEU A 338 9.11 16.73 5.63
N HIS A 339 8.87 17.54 4.59
CA HIS A 339 9.52 17.48 3.28
C HIS A 339 9.41 16.10 2.60
N THR A 340 8.30 15.40 2.84
CA THR A 340 7.98 14.14 2.17
C THR A 340 6.76 14.35 1.29
N ASN A 341 6.91 14.20 -0.03
CA ASN A 341 5.77 14.27 -0.93
C ASN A 341 5.26 12.89 -1.29
N PHE A 342 3.94 12.79 -1.45
CA PHE A 342 3.29 11.60 -1.99
C PHE A 342 2.87 11.84 -3.44
N VAL A 343 3.22 10.90 -4.32
CA VAL A 343 2.69 10.79 -5.67
C VAL A 343 1.71 9.61 -5.67
N LEU A 344 0.42 9.94 -5.74
CA LEU A 344 -0.67 8.99 -5.58
C LEU A 344 -1.34 8.72 -6.93
N ALA A 345 -1.10 7.55 -7.50
CA ALA A 345 -1.64 7.18 -8.79
C ALA A 345 -2.69 6.07 -8.67
N HIS A 346 -3.77 6.17 -9.43
CA HIS A 346 -4.79 5.12 -9.57
C HIS A 346 -5.54 5.26 -10.91
N GLN A 347 -6.38 4.27 -11.23
CA GLN A 347 -7.02 4.20 -12.56
C GLN A 347 -8.37 4.93 -12.61
N TYR A 348 -9.18 4.82 -11.56
CA TYR A 348 -10.51 5.43 -11.45
C TYR A 348 -10.89 5.65 -9.98
N LEU A 349 -11.73 6.65 -9.73
CA LEU A 349 -12.08 7.09 -8.36
C LEU A 349 -12.73 5.98 -7.52
N GLY A 350 -13.52 5.11 -8.13
CA GLY A 350 -14.18 4.02 -7.41
C GLY A 350 -13.26 2.94 -6.83
N GLN A 351 -11.94 3.01 -7.05
CA GLN A 351 -10.95 2.15 -6.37
C GLN A 351 -10.66 2.62 -4.94
N LEU A 352 -10.91 3.89 -4.66
CA LEU A 352 -10.67 4.49 -3.35
C LEU A 352 -11.89 4.30 -2.43
N SER A 353 -11.66 4.11 -1.14
CA SER A 353 -12.72 4.30 -0.15
C SER A 353 -13.12 5.78 -0.06
N GLY A 354 -14.31 6.08 0.49
CA GLY A 354 -14.76 7.46 0.65
C GLY A 354 -13.73 8.34 1.35
N ASP A 355 -13.24 7.89 2.50
CA ASP A 355 -12.23 8.61 3.31
C ASP A 355 -10.92 8.85 2.53
N MET A 356 -10.44 7.83 1.79
CA MET A 356 -9.26 7.99 0.93
C MET A 356 -9.47 8.99 -0.19
N ALA A 357 -10.64 8.95 -0.84
CA ALA A 357 -10.96 9.85 -1.92
C ALA A 357 -11.00 11.30 -1.44
N GLU A 358 -11.65 11.58 -0.31
CA GLU A 358 -11.72 12.89 0.30
C GLU A 358 -10.35 13.40 0.74
N ALA A 359 -9.56 12.55 1.41
CA ALA A 359 -8.22 12.90 1.86
C ALA A 359 -7.28 13.25 0.69
N ILE A 360 -7.29 12.45 -0.38
CA ILE A 360 -6.49 12.68 -1.58
C ILE A 360 -6.98 13.93 -2.32
N ASP A 361 -8.29 14.14 -2.39
CA ASP A 361 -8.84 15.30 -3.07
C ASP A 361 -8.45 16.61 -2.38
N ALA A 362 -8.50 16.65 -1.06
CA ALA A 362 -8.17 17.82 -0.26
C ALA A 362 -6.65 18.11 -0.21
N ASN A 363 -5.83 17.09 0.01
CA ASN A 363 -4.42 17.25 0.36
C ASN A 363 -3.47 17.12 -0.84
N ALA A 364 -3.74 16.26 -1.83
CA ALA A 364 -2.93 16.17 -3.03
C ALA A 364 -3.34 17.26 -4.02
N ARG A 365 -2.82 18.47 -3.82
CA ARG A 365 -3.27 19.69 -4.49
C ARG A 365 -2.77 19.83 -5.92
N ASN A 366 -1.68 19.17 -6.29
CA ASN A 366 -1.25 19.03 -7.68
C ASN A 366 -2.04 17.91 -8.33
N LYS A 367 -2.83 18.22 -9.36
CA LYS A 367 -3.68 17.25 -10.05
C LYS A 367 -3.16 17.01 -11.47
N VAL A 368 -2.95 15.74 -11.81
CA VAL A 368 -2.56 15.30 -13.17
C VAL A 368 -3.62 14.33 -13.68
N TYR A 369 -4.31 14.72 -14.74
CA TYR A 369 -5.38 13.94 -15.35
C TYR A 369 -4.98 13.50 -16.75
N PHE A 370 -5.02 12.20 -16.99
CA PHE A 370 -5.04 11.60 -18.33
C PHE A 370 -6.48 11.53 -18.84
N ALA A 371 -6.69 10.91 -20.01
CA ALA A 371 -8.04 10.66 -20.50
C ALA A 371 -8.87 9.91 -19.46
N LEU A 372 -10.02 10.44 -19.06
CA LEU A 372 -10.84 9.88 -17.99
C LEU A 372 -12.12 9.23 -18.53
N ALA A 373 -12.62 8.24 -17.79
CA ALA A 373 -13.97 7.72 -17.99
C ALA A 373 -15.01 8.82 -17.66
N PRO A 374 -16.21 8.81 -18.30
CA PRO A 374 -17.18 9.88 -18.16
C PRO A 374 -17.56 10.25 -16.72
N ARG A 375 -17.72 9.25 -15.84
CA ARG A 375 -18.06 9.47 -14.43
C ARG A 375 -16.97 10.24 -13.69
N ASP A 376 -15.73 9.82 -13.85
CA ASP A 376 -14.58 10.46 -13.20
C ASP A 376 -14.30 11.84 -13.80
N ALA A 377 -14.49 12.00 -15.12
CA ALA A 377 -14.36 13.29 -15.80
C ALA A 377 -15.37 14.32 -15.28
N ILE A 378 -16.65 13.94 -15.09
CA ILE A 378 -17.67 14.82 -14.49
C ILE A 378 -17.26 15.26 -13.09
N ASP A 379 -16.83 14.34 -12.25
CA ASP A 379 -16.41 14.66 -10.87
C ASP A 379 -15.16 15.56 -10.86
N GLN A 380 -14.14 15.23 -11.62
CA GLN A 380 -12.85 15.93 -11.58
C GLN A 380 -12.83 17.25 -12.35
N SER A 381 -13.76 17.46 -13.29
CA SER A 381 -13.87 18.74 -14.01
C SER A 381 -14.13 19.95 -13.08
N ARG A 382 -14.69 19.72 -11.89
CA ARG A 382 -14.88 20.76 -10.88
C ARG A 382 -13.58 21.47 -10.50
N HIS A 383 -12.44 20.78 -10.54
CA HIS A 383 -11.12 21.34 -10.25
C HIS A 383 -10.54 22.17 -11.40
N LEU A 384 -11.13 22.06 -12.60
CA LEU A 384 -10.60 22.67 -13.83
C LEU A 384 -11.46 23.84 -14.33
N ARG A 385 -12.67 24.01 -13.81
CA ARG A 385 -13.55 25.12 -14.17
C ARG A 385 -12.94 26.47 -13.77
N PRO A 386 -13.14 27.52 -14.57
CA PRO A 386 -13.93 27.60 -15.80
C PRO A 386 -13.16 27.21 -17.08
N TYR A 387 -11.94 26.73 -16.99
CA TYR A 387 -11.02 26.56 -18.11
C TYR A 387 -11.33 25.34 -18.98
N LEU A 388 -11.59 24.18 -18.36
CA LEU A 388 -11.87 22.90 -18.99
C LEU A 388 -13.16 22.29 -18.42
N ASP A 389 -13.83 21.44 -19.22
CA ASP A 389 -14.99 20.67 -18.83
C ASP A 389 -14.72 19.15 -18.88
N ASP A 390 -15.71 18.36 -18.50
CA ASP A 390 -15.63 16.89 -18.51
C ASP A 390 -15.40 16.33 -19.91
N GLY A 391 -15.98 16.96 -20.94
CA GLY A 391 -15.76 16.58 -22.32
C GLY A 391 -14.31 16.75 -22.77
N ASP A 392 -13.58 17.73 -22.24
CA ASP A 392 -12.14 17.89 -22.52
C ASP A 392 -11.34 16.74 -21.90
N LEU A 393 -11.62 16.35 -20.66
CA LEU A 393 -10.95 15.24 -19.99
C LEU A 393 -11.20 13.88 -20.64
N ILE A 394 -12.39 13.66 -21.21
CA ILE A 394 -12.71 12.42 -21.92
C ILE A 394 -11.94 12.31 -23.24
N ARG A 395 -11.66 13.44 -23.89
CA ARG A 395 -11.08 13.51 -25.26
C ARG A 395 -9.56 13.67 -25.29
N LEU A 396 -8.87 13.63 -24.15
CA LEU A 396 -7.41 13.64 -24.12
C LEU A 396 -6.85 12.44 -24.91
N GLY A 397 -5.77 12.65 -25.61
CA GLY A 397 -5.04 11.62 -26.33
C GLY A 397 -4.21 10.73 -25.41
N GLY A 398 -3.61 9.66 -25.96
CA GLY A 398 -2.60 8.89 -25.25
C GLY A 398 -1.38 9.78 -24.95
N TYR A 399 -0.86 9.70 -23.73
CA TYR A 399 0.26 10.53 -23.23
C TYR A 399 -0.05 12.03 -23.12
N GLU A 400 -1.25 12.48 -23.40
CA GLU A 400 -1.71 13.85 -23.18
C GLU A 400 -2.28 13.98 -21.77
N VAL A 401 -1.95 15.07 -21.06
CA VAL A 401 -2.37 15.33 -19.69
C VAL A 401 -2.89 16.74 -19.49
N VAL A 402 -3.75 16.89 -18.49
CA VAL A 402 -4.07 18.17 -17.88
C VAL A 402 -3.34 18.22 -16.54
N LEU A 403 -2.48 19.20 -16.35
CA LEU A 403 -1.88 19.53 -15.08
C LEU A 403 -2.59 20.74 -14.47
N ARG A 404 -3.11 20.60 -13.24
CA ARG A 404 -3.51 21.72 -12.38
C ARG A 404 -2.52 21.84 -11.24
N PRO A 405 -1.48 22.67 -11.39
CA PRO A 405 -0.40 22.74 -10.43
C PRO A 405 -0.71 23.67 -9.26
N VAL A 406 0.06 23.50 -8.20
CA VAL A 406 0.35 24.54 -7.23
C VAL A 406 1.61 25.28 -7.71
N ALA A 407 1.62 26.61 -7.61
CA ALA A 407 2.80 27.43 -7.86
C ALA A 407 2.91 28.50 -6.77
N GLY A 408 4.04 28.55 -6.08
CA GLY A 408 4.24 29.44 -4.94
C GLY A 408 3.21 29.23 -3.81
N GLY A 409 2.78 27.97 -3.57
CA GLY A 409 1.78 27.60 -2.57
C GLY A 409 0.34 27.90 -2.95
N ARG A 410 0.05 28.40 -4.17
CA ARG A 410 -1.27 28.74 -4.67
C ARG A 410 -1.68 27.84 -5.84
N ILE A 411 -2.95 27.52 -5.93
CA ILE A 411 -3.49 26.86 -7.11
C ILE A 411 -3.51 27.86 -8.26
N VAL A 412 -2.92 27.48 -9.39
CA VAL A 412 -2.87 28.30 -10.60
C VAL A 412 -3.72 27.64 -11.71
N PRO A 413 -4.04 28.38 -12.79
CA PRO A 413 -4.82 27.82 -13.91
C PRO A 413 -4.17 26.56 -14.50
N PRO A 414 -4.98 25.62 -15.02
CA PRO A 414 -4.47 24.39 -15.60
C PRO A 414 -3.69 24.64 -16.90
N VAL A 415 -2.78 23.71 -17.19
CA VAL A 415 -2.06 23.61 -18.46
C VAL A 415 -2.26 22.22 -19.05
N THR A 416 -2.32 22.11 -20.38
CA THR A 416 -2.29 20.84 -21.10
C THR A 416 -0.89 20.58 -21.63
N ALA A 417 -0.45 19.31 -21.56
CA ALA A 417 0.90 18.92 -21.96
C ALA A 417 0.90 17.52 -22.56
N ASP A 418 1.91 17.25 -23.38
CA ASP A 418 2.27 15.90 -23.79
C ASP A 418 3.38 15.39 -22.87
N THR A 419 3.18 14.23 -22.24
CA THR A 419 4.21 13.64 -21.38
C THR A 419 5.39 13.16 -22.22
N GLU A 420 6.60 13.36 -21.70
CA GLU A 420 7.80 12.91 -22.40
C GLU A 420 8.08 11.41 -22.12
N PRO A 421 8.60 10.69 -23.13
CA PRO A 421 9.08 9.34 -22.90
C PRO A 421 10.26 9.37 -21.91
N PRO A 422 10.43 8.34 -21.09
CA PRO A 422 11.60 8.22 -20.23
C PRO A 422 12.86 8.05 -21.10
N PRO A 423 14.06 8.30 -20.55
CA PRO A 423 15.33 8.06 -21.26
C PRO A 423 15.39 6.64 -21.82
N PRO A 424 16.15 6.40 -22.90
CA PRO A 424 16.31 5.04 -23.44
C PRO A 424 16.83 4.06 -22.38
N ALA A 425 16.35 2.82 -22.43
CA ALA A 425 16.87 1.74 -21.59
C ALA A 425 18.33 1.42 -21.96
N GLU A 426 19.18 1.24 -20.96
CA GLU A 426 20.59 0.89 -21.17
C GLU A 426 20.80 -0.63 -21.06
N PRO A 427 21.41 -1.25 -22.06
CA PRO A 427 21.69 -2.68 -22.03
C PRO A 427 22.53 -3.09 -20.81
N GLY A 428 22.10 -4.12 -20.09
CA GLY A 428 22.80 -4.63 -18.90
C GLY A 428 22.63 -3.81 -17.62
N ARG A 429 22.01 -2.63 -17.68
CA ARG A 429 21.81 -1.74 -16.51
C ARG A 429 21.02 -2.43 -15.40
N ALA A 430 19.89 -3.03 -15.71
CA ALA A 430 19.06 -3.74 -14.73
C ALA A 430 19.84 -4.86 -14.01
N THR A 431 20.67 -5.61 -14.73
CA THR A 431 21.51 -6.66 -14.14
C THR A 431 22.58 -6.07 -13.22
N ALA A 432 23.20 -4.96 -13.62
CA ALA A 432 24.22 -4.29 -12.81
C ALA A 432 23.62 -3.72 -11.51
N LEU A 433 22.46 -3.07 -11.57
CA LEU A 433 21.76 -2.52 -10.40
C LEU A 433 21.26 -3.62 -9.46
N ARG A 434 20.72 -4.73 -9.99
CA ARG A 434 20.35 -5.89 -9.15
C ARG A 434 21.55 -6.46 -8.41
N ARG A 435 22.73 -6.54 -9.08
CA ARG A 435 23.95 -6.99 -8.43
C ARG A 435 24.38 -6.03 -7.33
N ALA A 436 24.41 -4.72 -7.59
CA ALA A 436 24.75 -3.71 -6.58
C ALA A 436 23.81 -3.77 -5.38
N ALA A 437 22.49 -3.85 -5.59
CA ALA A 437 21.53 -4.00 -4.50
C ALA A 437 21.79 -5.25 -3.64
N ARG A 438 22.18 -6.40 -4.24
CA ARG A 438 22.57 -7.60 -3.48
C ARG A 438 23.80 -7.38 -2.63
N GLU A 439 24.79 -6.68 -3.18
CA GLU A 439 26.07 -6.41 -2.50
C GLU A 439 25.91 -5.43 -1.34
N HIS A 440 25.07 -4.42 -1.48
CA HIS A 440 24.96 -3.33 -0.49
C HIS A 440 23.82 -3.50 0.51
N THR A 441 22.66 -3.99 0.07
CA THR A 441 21.45 -4.08 0.91
C THR A 441 20.88 -5.49 1.01
N GLY A 442 21.45 -6.46 0.28
CA GLY A 442 21.03 -7.85 0.32
C GLY A 442 21.57 -8.61 1.53
N LEU A 443 20.84 -9.62 1.98
CA LEU A 443 21.29 -10.56 2.99
C LEU A 443 21.46 -11.94 2.35
N PRO A 444 22.71 -12.45 2.19
CA PRO A 444 22.98 -13.75 1.57
C PRO A 444 22.29 -14.92 2.28
N LEU A 445 21.87 -15.93 1.51
CA LEU A 445 21.17 -17.10 2.06
C LEU A 445 21.97 -17.86 3.13
N ALA A 446 23.31 -17.92 3.01
CA ALA A 446 24.17 -18.55 3.99
C ALA A 446 24.08 -17.83 5.36
N GLU A 447 24.11 -16.50 5.33
CA GLU A 447 23.99 -15.67 6.53
C GLU A 447 22.58 -15.76 7.14
N ARG A 448 21.53 -15.81 6.33
CA ARG A 448 20.15 -16.04 6.79
C ARG A 448 20.03 -17.35 7.56
N ARG A 449 20.59 -18.43 7.02
CA ARG A 449 20.59 -19.75 7.68
C ARG A 449 21.35 -19.71 9.01
N ARG A 450 22.47 -19.02 9.05
CA ARG A 450 23.24 -18.82 10.28
C ARG A 450 22.44 -18.09 11.35
N LEU A 451 21.81 -16.97 10.99
CA LEU A 451 20.99 -16.16 11.91
C LEU A 451 19.77 -16.93 12.43
N LEU A 452 19.13 -17.70 11.59
CA LEU A 452 17.99 -18.53 11.99
C LEU A 452 18.43 -19.74 12.84
N GLY A 453 19.60 -20.30 12.61
CA GLY A 453 20.20 -21.35 13.43
C GLY A 453 20.62 -20.84 14.81
N GLU A 454 21.25 -19.68 14.89
CA GLU A 454 21.62 -19.04 16.16
C GLU A 454 20.41 -18.66 17.01
N THR A 455 19.33 -18.17 16.38
CA THR A 455 18.08 -17.89 17.10
C THR A 455 17.36 -19.15 17.58
N ALA A 456 17.54 -20.30 16.92
CA ALA A 456 16.99 -21.58 17.37
C ALA A 456 17.77 -22.17 18.56
N THR A 457 19.10 -21.94 18.62
CA THR A 457 19.97 -22.47 19.69
C THR A 457 20.04 -21.58 20.94
N GLY A 458 19.76 -20.29 20.79
CA GLY A 458 19.82 -19.32 21.90
C GLY A 458 18.73 -19.46 22.97
N VAL A 459 17.76 -20.38 22.83
CA VAL A 459 16.63 -20.58 23.76
C VAL A 459 16.29 -22.06 23.98
N GLY A 460 17.20 -22.97 23.69
CA GLY A 460 16.93 -24.40 23.77
C GLY A 460 18.11 -25.27 24.17
N ALA A 461 18.99 -24.80 25.03
CA ALA A 461 20.06 -25.68 25.57
C ALA A 461 19.58 -26.69 26.61
N ASP A 462 18.29 -26.59 27.03
CA ASP A 462 17.75 -27.47 28.08
C ASP A 462 16.77 -28.57 27.58
N ASP A 463 16.46 -28.63 26.27
CA ASP A 463 15.43 -29.58 25.74
C ASP A 463 16.02 -30.85 25.06
N GLU A 464 17.35 -31.05 25.01
CA GLU A 464 17.96 -32.26 24.41
C GLU A 464 18.21 -33.43 25.37
N ALA A 465 17.72 -33.35 26.61
CA ALA A 465 17.97 -34.42 27.59
C ALA A 465 16.89 -35.52 27.71
N LEU A 466 15.86 -35.50 26.86
CA LEU A 466 14.79 -36.55 26.84
C LEU A 466 14.36 -36.91 25.43
N SER A 467 15.14 -37.69 24.70
CA SER A 467 14.60 -38.58 23.65
C SER A 467 15.59 -39.67 23.25
N GLY A 468 15.67 -40.66 24.08
CA GLY A 468 16.07 -42.00 23.66
C GLY A 468 14.82 -42.84 23.59
N ASP A 469 14.16 -42.87 22.45
CA ASP A 469 13.25 -43.95 22.08
C ASP A 469 13.25 -44.11 20.54
N GLU A 470 13.69 -45.30 20.15
CA GLU A 470 13.78 -45.80 18.80
C GLU A 470 12.42 -45.71 18.10
N LEU A 471 12.30 -44.85 17.09
CA LEU A 471 11.24 -44.94 16.11
C LEU A 471 11.71 -45.80 14.93
N THR A 472 11.35 -47.07 14.98
CA THR A 472 11.35 -47.99 13.83
C THR A 472 10.50 -47.39 12.70
N GLN A 473 11.15 -47.09 11.59
CA GLN A 473 10.48 -46.69 10.34
C GLN A 473 9.64 -47.87 9.79
N PRO A 474 8.39 -47.63 9.35
CA PRO A 474 7.67 -48.62 8.58
C PRO A 474 8.28 -48.79 7.18
N PRO A 475 8.18 -49.96 6.55
CA PRO A 475 8.82 -50.25 5.27
C PRO A 475 8.21 -49.38 4.15
N ILE A 476 9.11 -48.85 3.31
CA ILE A 476 8.76 -48.09 2.10
C ILE A 476 8.22 -49.08 1.08
N GLU A 477 6.97 -48.95 0.69
CA GLU A 477 6.38 -49.68 -0.46
C GLU A 477 7.00 -49.14 -1.77
N PRO A 478 7.27 -49.99 -2.76
CA PRO A 478 7.84 -49.58 -4.05
C PRO A 478 6.80 -48.81 -4.87
N PRO A 479 7.24 -47.90 -5.75
CA PRO A 479 6.34 -47.06 -6.55
C PRO A 479 5.48 -47.89 -7.51
N ILE A 480 4.19 -47.57 -7.52
CA ILE A 480 3.20 -48.15 -8.43
C ILE A 480 3.52 -47.67 -9.85
N GLU A 481 3.73 -48.63 -10.78
CA GLU A 481 3.90 -48.37 -12.20
C GLU A 481 2.66 -47.72 -12.84
N PRO A 482 2.79 -46.79 -13.77
CA PRO A 482 1.65 -46.15 -14.41
C PRO A 482 0.94 -47.10 -15.38
N HIS A 483 -0.33 -47.42 -15.09
CA HIS A 483 -1.20 -48.12 -16.01
C HIS A 483 -1.42 -47.33 -17.30
N ASN A 484 -1.03 -47.95 -18.41
CA ASN A 484 -1.28 -47.51 -19.78
C ASN A 484 -2.79 -47.41 -20.05
N PHE A 485 -3.32 -46.21 -20.19
CA PHE A 485 -4.68 -45.96 -20.63
C PHE A 485 -4.70 -45.89 -22.16
N GLN A 486 -5.22 -46.94 -22.83
CA GLN A 486 -5.57 -46.88 -24.24
C GLN A 486 -6.98 -46.30 -24.40
N PRO A 487 -7.20 -45.30 -25.25
CA PRO A 487 -8.55 -44.78 -25.50
C PRO A 487 -9.33 -45.73 -26.43
N LYS A 488 -10.47 -46.19 -26.00
CA LYS A 488 -11.45 -46.91 -26.84
C LYS A 488 -12.09 -45.93 -27.84
N GLY A 489 -12.23 -46.42 -29.07
CA GLY A 489 -12.69 -45.70 -30.23
C GLY A 489 -14.02 -44.99 -30.11
N VAL A 490 -14.07 -43.84 -30.74
CA VAL A 490 -15.28 -43.01 -30.89
C VAL A 490 -16.03 -43.49 -32.14
N ASP A 491 -17.30 -43.83 -31.96
CA ASP A 491 -18.26 -44.17 -33.02
C ASP A 491 -18.85 -42.87 -33.63
N PRO A 492 -18.81 -42.70 -34.97
CA PRO A 492 -19.14 -41.40 -35.60
C PRO A 492 -20.60 -41.34 -36.10
N GLU A 493 -21.60 -41.61 -35.25
CA GLU A 493 -22.99 -41.32 -35.61
C GLU A 493 -23.85 -40.96 -34.38
N ARG A 494 -23.84 -39.71 -34.00
CA ARG A 494 -24.96 -39.03 -33.32
C ARG A 494 -24.91 -37.51 -33.44
N SER A 495 -25.88 -36.97 -34.16
CA SER A 495 -26.17 -35.56 -34.34
C SER A 495 -26.49 -34.86 -33.00
N PRO A 496 -26.25 -33.54 -32.90
CA PRO A 496 -26.41 -32.80 -31.64
C PRO A 496 -27.87 -32.48 -31.33
N VAL A 497 -28.29 -32.82 -30.10
CA VAL A 497 -29.57 -32.38 -29.54
C VAL A 497 -29.37 -31.03 -28.84
N THR A 498 -30.08 -30.03 -29.30
CA THR A 498 -30.20 -28.69 -28.72
C THR A 498 -30.98 -28.73 -27.41
N PRO A 499 -30.55 -28.10 -26.31
CA PRO A 499 -31.40 -27.97 -25.11
C PRO A 499 -32.41 -26.84 -25.30
N GLN A 500 -33.70 -27.18 -25.14
CA GLN A 500 -34.80 -26.22 -25.02
C GLN A 500 -34.72 -25.50 -23.66
N VAL A 501 -34.81 -24.18 -23.72
CA VAL A 501 -35.02 -23.29 -22.57
C VAL A 501 -36.50 -23.34 -22.19
N THR A 502 -36.84 -23.87 -21.03
CA THR A 502 -38.17 -23.76 -20.42
C THR A 502 -38.22 -22.54 -19.50
N SER A 503 -38.99 -21.55 -19.91
CA SER A 503 -39.41 -20.43 -19.09
C SER A 503 -40.46 -20.86 -18.07
N HIS A 504 -40.18 -20.62 -16.78
CA HIS A 504 -41.21 -20.71 -15.73
C HIS A 504 -41.79 -19.31 -15.47
N GLU A 505 -43.06 -19.17 -15.78
CA GLU A 505 -43.92 -18.04 -15.41
C GLU A 505 -44.19 -18.04 -13.91
N ALA A 506 -44.18 -16.84 -13.31
CA ALA A 506 -44.67 -16.57 -11.96
C ALA A 506 -46.18 -16.24 -11.99
N PRO A 507 -46.98 -16.62 -10.98
CA PRO A 507 -48.43 -16.36 -10.95
C PRO A 507 -48.72 -14.91 -10.50
N ARG A 508 -49.70 -14.32 -11.23
CA ARG A 508 -50.39 -13.07 -10.87
C ARG A 508 -51.56 -13.41 -9.90
N GLU A 509 -51.65 -12.72 -8.77
CA GLU A 509 -52.90 -12.43 -8.06
C GLU A 509 -52.97 -10.94 -7.78
N ALA A 510 -53.89 -10.31 -8.37
CA ALA A 510 -55.28 -9.96 -8.15
C ALA A 510 -55.45 -8.75 -7.21
N ARG A 511 -55.92 -7.68 -7.88
CA ARG A 511 -56.38 -6.39 -7.31
C ARG A 511 -57.57 -6.56 -6.40
N ARG A 512 -57.64 -5.78 -5.33
CA ARG A 512 -58.83 -5.02 -4.94
C ARG A 512 -58.42 -3.78 -4.19
N GLY A 513 -59.02 -2.66 -4.64
CA GLY A 513 -58.88 -1.34 -4.10
C GLY A 513 -59.71 -1.12 -2.87
N ASP A 514 -59.44 -0.01 -2.22
CA ASP A 514 -60.43 0.97 -1.79
C ASP A 514 -59.72 2.28 -1.38
N GLU A 515 -60.37 3.36 -1.83
CA GLU A 515 -60.11 4.74 -1.54
C GLU A 515 -60.27 5.07 -0.05
N HIS A 516 -59.43 5.94 0.53
CA HIS A 516 -59.96 7.09 1.27
C HIS A 516 -58.85 8.14 1.47
N ALA A 517 -59.24 9.36 1.22
CA ALA A 517 -58.52 10.61 1.41
C ALA A 517 -58.36 10.96 2.88
N GLY A 518 -57.32 11.76 3.22
CA GLY A 518 -57.18 12.40 4.51
C GLY A 518 -55.84 13.10 4.72
N GLU A 519 -55.80 14.37 4.34
CA GLU A 519 -55.18 15.56 4.97
C GLU A 519 -53.89 15.49 5.83
N HIS A 520 -52.95 16.28 5.33
CA HIS A 520 -52.01 17.21 6.01
C HIS A 520 -51.66 17.07 7.50
N ALA A 521 -50.36 16.97 7.81
CA ALA A 521 -49.59 18.01 8.55
C ALA A 521 -48.11 17.62 8.73
N PRO A 522 -47.16 18.56 8.78
CA PRO A 522 -45.72 18.29 8.81
C PRO A 522 -45.23 18.08 10.24
N LEU A 523 -44.34 17.11 10.42
CA LEU A 523 -43.63 16.89 11.68
C LEU A 523 -42.38 17.75 11.78
N HIS A 524 -42.40 18.69 12.71
CA HIS A 524 -41.30 19.46 13.22
C HIS A 524 -40.25 18.54 13.87
N THR A 525 -39.01 18.65 13.46
CA THR A 525 -37.87 18.08 14.18
C THR A 525 -37.33 19.14 15.12
N THR A 526 -37.48 18.92 16.42
CA THR A 526 -36.98 19.77 17.50
C THR A 526 -35.52 19.42 17.76
N TYR A 527 -34.61 20.38 17.56
CA TYR A 527 -33.26 20.34 18.09
C TYR A 527 -33.29 20.69 19.58
N ALA A 528 -32.70 19.84 20.41
CA ALA A 528 -32.45 20.15 21.81
C ALA A 528 -31.12 20.90 21.92
N HIS A 529 -31.20 22.16 22.33
CA HIS A 529 -30.07 22.91 22.88
C HIS A 529 -29.69 22.32 24.23
N VAL A 530 -28.40 22.06 24.44
CA VAL A 530 -27.81 21.92 25.77
C VAL A 530 -27.04 23.18 26.05
N ASN A 531 -27.45 23.84 27.13
CA ASN A 531 -26.87 25.07 27.66
C ASN A 531 -25.46 24.86 28.19
N ASP A 532 -24.57 25.78 27.82
CA ASP A 532 -23.43 26.20 28.64
C ASP A 532 -23.96 26.85 29.93
N ASP A 533 -23.45 26.41 31.08
CA ASP A 533 -23.23 27.21 32.29
C ASP A 533 -22.63 26.32 33.40
N GLU A 534 -21.59 26.87 34.03
CA GLU A 534 -20.95 26.64 35.34
C GLU A 534 -19.44 26.32 35.18
N GLU A 535 -18.61 27.35 35.25
CA GLU A 535 -18.01 28.13 36.35
C GLU A 535 -17.35 27.29 37.47
N ASP A 536 -16.06 27.58 37.59
CA ASP A 536 -15.24 27.69 38.81
C ASP A 536 -15.25 26.54 39.83
N TRP A 537 -14.05 26.00 40.00
CA TRP A 537 -13.47 25.65 41.31
C TRP A 537 -11.98 25.26 41.15
N TRP A 538 -11.10 26.22 41.38
CA TRP A 538 -9.82 26.04 42.12
C TRP A 538 -9.07 27.37 42.25
N THR A 539 -9.36 28.08 43.36
CA THR A 539 -8.43 29.00 43.99
C THR A 539 -8.26 28.53 45.43
N GLY A 540 -7.04 28.40 45.90
CA GLY A 540 -6.76 28.13 47.31
C GLY A 540 -5.30 27.74 47.57
N THR A 541 -4.51 28.74 47.72
CA THR A 541 -3.34 28.92 48.59
C THR A 541 -3.21 27.93 49.76
N ASP A 542 -2.10 27.26 49.93
CA ASP A 542 -0.98 27.51 50.89
C ASP A 542 0.16 26.55 50.59
#